data_042550406de9db27e9886d2027cf55d8
#
_entry.id   042550406de9db27e9886d2027cf55d8
#
_cell.length_a   1.000
_cell.length_b   1.000
_cell.length_c   1.000
_cell.angle_alpha   90.00
_cell.angle_beta   90.00
_cell.angle_gamma   90.00
#
_symmetry.space_group_name_H-M   'P 1'
#
loop_
_entity.id
_entity.type
_entity.pdbx_description
1 polymer ?
#
loop_
_entity_poly.entity_id
_entity_poly.type
_entity_poly.pdbx_seq_one_letter_code
_entity_poly.pdbx_strand_id
1 'polypeptide(L)'
;MLKISSIVVPIYVNHQGYDGIILTKRSDYLKSHPGQVSFPGGMYSPDEDKNLLETALREWEEETGESKSTLEVVGKYQEIAVRTGFHITPYIAVYKGGFSFPFNKEEVDFMFLLHLSDLEQMPFYKMPIQDRYYPEIYYLQHPRCLIWGATCQILIHFLKDFCGFQKEGISVKPNLMHPPFFDPNLL
;
A
#
# COMPACT_ATOMS: atom_id res chain seq x y z
N MET A 1 -20.87 4.99 9.06
CA MET A 1 -21.03 3.80 8.18
C MET A 1 -19.64 3.26 7.89
N LEU A 2 -19.42 1.97 8.01
CA LEU A 2 -18.15 1.32 7.71
C LEU A 2 -17.94 1.35 6.18
N LYS A 3 -16.79 1.84 5.73
CA LYS A 3 -16.43 1.86 4.31
C LYS A 3 -15.65 0.58 4.00
N ILE A 4 -16.19 -0.23 3.12
CA ILE A 4 -15.57 -1.49 2.69
C ILE A 4 -14.72 -1.22 1.47
N SER A 5 -13.46 -1.68 1.48
CA SER A 5 -12.53 -1.54 0.38
C SER A 5 -11.69 -2.79 0.20
N SER A 6 -11.12 -2.94 -0.97
CA SER A 6 -10.26 -4.06 -1.31
C SER A 6 -9.06 -3.59 -2.10
N ILE A 7 -7.92 -4.24 -1.88
CA ILE A 7 -6.66 -3.90 -2.53
C ILE A 7 -5.96 -5.17 -3.02
N VAL A 8 -5.06 -5.00 -3.98
CA VAL A 8 -4.08 -6.02 -4.38
C VAL A 8 -2.74 -5.71 -3.70
N VAL A 9 -2.08 -6.73 -3.17
CA VAL A 9 -0.66 -6.71 -2.80
C VAL A 9 0.11 -7.39 -3.95
N PRO A 10 0.55 -6.65 -4.97
CA PRO A 10 1.12 -7.23 -6.18
C PRO A 10 2.61 -7.46 -5.98
N ILE A 11 3.01 -8.73 -6.01
CA ILE A 11 4.40 -9.17 -5.89
C ILE A 11 4.97 -9.32 -7.30
N TYR A 12 6.05 -8.62 -7.57
CA TYR A 12 6.80 -8.75 -8.81
C TYR A 12 8.04 -9.61 -8.57
N VAL A 13 8.15 -10.68 -9.34
CA VAL A 13 9.29 -11.59 -9.33
C VAL A 13 9.85 -11.68 -10.74
N ASN A 14 11.09 -11.32 -10.93
CA ASN A 14 11.75 -11.48 -12.22
C ASN A 14 12.81 -12.60 -12.18
N HIS A 15 13.21 -13.05 -13.38
CA HIS A 15 14.22 -14.11 -13.55
C HIS A 15 15.62 -13.72 -13.07
N GLN A 16 15.84 -12.45 -12.71
CA GLN A 16 17.12 -11.92 -12.22
C GLN A 16 17.13 -11.79 -10.69
N GLY A 17 16.04 -12.21 -10.00
CA GLY A 17 15.92 -12.14 -8.54
C GLY A 17 15.58 -10.73 -8.01
N TYR A 18 15.10 -9.83 -8.85
CA TYR A 18 14.60 -8.52 -8.42
C TYR A 18 13.16 -8.65 -7.96
N ASP A 19 13.01 -9.02 -6.71
CA ASP A 19 11.71 -9.17 -6.10
C ASP A 19 11.29 -7.86 -5.45
N GLY A 20 10.02 -7.55 -5.55
CA GLY A 20 9.50 -6.32 -4.95
C GLY A 20 7.98 -6.31 -4.90
N ILE A 21 7.47 -5.26 -4.32
CA ILE A 21 6.04 -4.99 -4.19
C ILE A 21 5.71 -3.74 -5.00
N ILE A 22 4.69 -3.84 -5.85
CA ILE A 22 4.25 -2.71 -6.67
C ILE A 22 3.34 -1.82 -5.84
N LEU A 23 3.66 -0.52 -5.83
CA LEU A 23 2.87 0.51 -5.15
C LEU A 23 2.59 1.66 -6.11
N THR A 24 1.49 2.37 -5.85
CA THR A 24 1.10 3.60 -6.55
C THR A 24 1.29 4.80 -5.63
N LYS A 25 1.73 5.94 -6.18
CA LYS A 25 1.56 7.24 -5.54
C LYS A 25 0.36 7.93 -6.18
N ARG A 26 -0.61 8.26 -5.36
CA ARG A 26 -1.83 8.95 -5.79
C ARG A 26 -1.52 10.35 -6.29
N SER A 27 -2.29 10.81 -7.28
CA SER A 27 -2.19 12.17 -7.79
C SER A 27 -2.43 13.20 -6.67
N ASP A 28 -1.64 14.27 -6.65
CA ASP A 28 -1.77 15.35 -5.69
C ASP A 28 -3.07 16.18 -5.88
N TYR A 29 -3.75 16.01 -7.02
CA TYR A 29 -5.00 16.70 -7.36
C TYR A 29 -6.26 15.98 -6.88
N LEU A 30 -6.15 14.80 -6.30
CA LEU A 30 -7.29 14.04 -5.80
C LEU A 30 -7.90 14.68 -4.53
N LYS A 31 -9.23 14.62 -4.43
CA LYS A 31 -9.96 15.13 -3.27
C LYS A 31 -9.73 14.31 -2.00
N SER A 32 -9.42 13.03 -2.16
CA SER A 32 -9.19 12.12 -1.04
C SER A 32 -7.79 11.56 -1.11
N HIS A 33 -7.06 11.67 0.01
CA HIS A 33 -5.71 11.11 0.16
C HIS A 33 -4.72 11.56 -0.93
N PRO A 34 -4.66 12.87 -1.29
CA PRO A 34 -3.74 13.34 -2.31
C PRO A 34 -2.28 13.02 -1.95
N GLY A 35 -1.50 12.62 -2.94
CA GLY A 35 -0.08 12.35 -2.81
C GLY A 35 0.32 11.16 -1.93
N GLN A 36 -0.64 10.43 -1.36
CA GLN A 36 -0.34 9.27 -0.53
C GLN A 36 0.06 8.05 -1.38
N VAL A 37 0.92 7.23 -0.80
CA VAL A 37 1.25 5.93 -1.37
C VAL A 37 0.18 4.90 -0.98
N SER A 38 -0.24 4.10 -1.94
CA SER A 38 -1.21 3.03 -1.73
C SER A 38 -0.84 1.76 -2.49
N PHE A 39 -1.40 0.66 -2.07
CA PHE A 39 -1.60 -0.50 -2.95
C PHE A 39 -2.69 -0.17 -3.96
N PRO A 40 -2.64 -0.71 -5.19
CA PRO A 40 -3.76 -0.61 -6.12
C PRO A 40 -5.04 -1.17 -5.50
N GLY A 41 -6.12 -0.40 -5.55
CA GLY A 41 -7.38 -0.79 -4.96
C GLY A 41 -8.30 0.37 -4.58
N GLY A 42 -9.54 0.04 -4.23
CA GLY A 42 -10.56 1.03 -3.95
C GLY A 42 -11.77 0.52 -3.19
N MET A 43 -12.84 1.29 -3.25
CA MET A 43 -14.06 0.99 -2.54
C MET A 43 -14.88 -0.08 -3.27
N TYR A 44 -15.49 -0.97 -2.46
CA TYR A 44 -16.46 -1.92 -2.97
C TYR A 44 -17.72 -1.21 -3.49
N SER A 45 -18.08 -1.51 -4.73
CA SER A 45 -19.31 -1.03 -5.38
C SER A 45 -20.24 -2.22 -5.65
N PRO A 46 -21.35 -2.37 -4.91
CA PRO A 46 -22.26 -3.51 -5.10
C PRO A 46 -22.88 -3.60 -6.49
N ASP A 47 -22.92 -2.49 -7.21
CA ASP A 47 -23.50 -2.43 -8.56
C ASP A 47 -22.51 -2.91 -9.65
N GLU A 48 -21.21 -2.89 -9.34
CA GLU A 48 -20.15 -3.23 -10.29
C GLU A 48 -19.42 -4.53 -9.90
N ASP A 49 -19.26 -4.76 -8.58
CA ASP A 49 -18.44 -5.82 -8.05
C ASP A 49 -19.28 -6.97 -7.47
N LYS A 50 -19.03 -8.20 -7.87
CA LYS A 50 -19.69 -9.37 -7.30
C LYS A 50 -19.21 -9.69 -5.88
N ASN A 51 -17.96 -9.34 -5.59
CA ASN A 51 -17.28 -9.58 -4.31
C ASN A 51 -16.03 -8.70 -4.21
N LEU A 52 -15.35 -8.75 -3.04
CA LEU A 52 -14.17 -7.92 -2.77
C LEU A 52 -12.95 -8.25 -3.63
N LEU A 53 -12.83 -9.47 -4.14
CA LEU A 53 -11.77 -9.81 -5.09
C LEU A 53 -12.00 -9.09 -6.43
N GLU A 54 -13.24 -9.08 -6.92
CA GLU A 54 -13.57 -8.34 -8.15
C GLU A 54 -13.30 -6.84 -8.00
N THR A 55 -13.59 -6.25 -6.83
CA THR A 55 -13.21 -4.86 -6.52
C THR A 55 -11.70 -4.66 -6.69
N ALA A 56 -10.88 -5.47 -6.04
CA ALA A 56 -9.43 -5.34 -6.10
C ALA A 56 -8.89 -5.48 -7.53
N LEU A 57 -9.47 -6.39 -8.32
CA LEU A 57 -9.06 -6.64 -9.70
C LEU A 57 -9.54 -5.55 -10.67
N ARG A 58 -10.73 -4.97 -10.48
CA ARG A 58 -11.23 -3.84 -11.25
C ARG A 58 -10.37 -2.61 -11.03
N GLU A 59 -10.12 -2.27 -9.76
CA GLU A 59 -9.27 -1.13 -9.38
C GLU A 59 -7.83 -1.29 -9.89
N TRP A 60 -7.30 -2.53 -9.90
CA TRP A 60 -6.02 -2.82 -10.55
C TRP A 60 -6.02 -2.39 -12.01
N GLU A 61 -7.05 -2.79 -12.78
CA GLU A 61 -7.15 -2.43 -14.20
C GLU A 61 -7.31 -0.90 -14.39
N GLU A 62 -8.13 -0.25 -13.56
CA GLU A 62 -8.41 1.19 -13.65
C GLU A 62 -7.19 2.06 -13.32
N GLU A 63 -6.49 1.75 -12.22
CA GLU A 63 -5.34 2.54 -11.77
C GLU A 63 -4.07 2.26 -12.58
N THR A 64 -3.82 1.00 -12.93
CA THR A 64 -2.55 0.59 -13.55
C THR A 64 -2.60 0.54 -15.08
N GLY A 65 -3.79 0.42 -15.66
CA GLY A 65 -3.99 0.15 -17.09
C GLY A 65 -3.61 -1.27 -17.53
N GLU A 66 -3.21 -2.13 -16.59
CA GLU A 66 -2.86 -3.52 -16.84
C GLU A 66 -4.07 -4.44 -16.67
N SER A 67 -4.21 -5.43 -17.54
CA SER A 67 -5.29 -6.42 -17.40
C SER A 67 -5.14 -7.22 -16.11
N LYS A 68 -6.24 -7.50 -15.43
CA LYS A 68 -6.31 -8.40 -14.27
C LYS A 68 -5.79 -9.81 -14.56
N SER A 69 -5.77 -10.22 -15.83
CA SER A 69 -5.17 -11.50 -16.24
C SER A 69 -3.65 -11.58 -16.04
N THR A 70 -2.98 -10.45 -15.82
CA THR A 70 -1.56 -10.38 -15.47
C THR A 70 -1.29 -10.70 -14.00
N LEU A 71 -2.35 -10.82 -13.19
CA LEU A 71 -2.27 -11.18 -11.78
C LEU A 71 -2.63 -12.65 -11.56
N GLU A 72 -1.71 -13.39 -10.98
CA GLU A 72 -1.98 -14.70 -10.40
C GLU A 72 -2.33 -14.52 -8.93
N VAL A 73 -3.64 -14.56 -8.60
CA VAL A 73 -4.13 -14.37 -7.24
C VAL A 73 -3.77 -15.58 -6.37
N VAL A 74 -3.00 -15.34 -5.32
CA VAL A 74 -2.59 -16.36 -4.35
C VAL A 74 -3.66 -16.57 -3.29
N GLY A 75 -4.24 -15.49 -2.77
CA GLY A 75 -5.28 -15.59 -1.75
C GLY A 75 -5.54 -14.28 -1.00
N LYS A 76 -6.50 -14.34 -0.09
CA LYS A 76 -6.82 -13.23 0.81
C LYS A 76 -5.80 -13.16 1.94
N TYR A 77 -5.38 -11.95 2.29
CA TYR A 77 -4.54 -11.67 3.45
C TYR A 77 -5.37 -11.12 4.62
N GLN A 78 -4.74 -10.81 5.74
CA GLN A 78 -5.39 -10.29 6.93
C GLN A 78 -6.08 -8.96 6.66
N GLU A 79 -7.36 -8.89 6.99
CA GLU A 79 -8.15 -7.67 6.90
C GLU A 79 -7.72 -6.67 7.98
N ILE A 80 -7.77 -5.39 7.64
CA ILE A 80 -7.51 -4.33 8.61
C ILE A 80 -8.67 -3.33 8.68
N ALA A 81 -8.95 -2.88 9.90
CA ALA A 81 -9.86 -1.77 10.14
C ALA A 81 -9.05 -0.55 10.56
N VAL A 82 -9.28 0.60 9.93
CA VAL A 82 -8.52 1.82 10.22
C VAL A 82 -9.40 2.93 10.80
N ARG A 83 -8.78 3.88 11.51
CA ARG A 83 -9.46 4.99 12.20
C ARG A 83 -10.35 5.83 11.29
N THR A 84 -10.04 5.91 10.01
CA THR A 84 -10.83 6.63 9.01
C THR A 84 -12.14 5.94 8.62
N GLY A 85 -12.44 4.79 9.27
CA GLY A 85 -13.67 4.03 9.08
C GLY A 85 -13.63 3.08 7.89
N PHE A 86 -12.45 2.82 7.32
CA PHE A 86 -12.28 1.80 6.30
C PHE A 86 -12.03 0.42 6.92
N HIS A 87 -12.63 -0.58 6.29
CA HIS A 87 -12.30 -1.99 6.45
C HIS A 87 -11.70 -2.47 5.14
N ILE A 88 -10.42 -2.79 5.15
CA ILE A 88 -9.62 -3.08 3.96
C ILE A 88 -9.35 -4.57 3.89
N THR A 89 -9.69 -5.20 2.77
CA THR A 89 -9.40 -6.61 2.48
C THR A 89 -8.27 -6.68 1.43
N PRO A 90 -7.05 -7.09 1.83
CA PRO A 90 -5.96 -7.28 0.88
C PRO A 90 -6.01 -8.65 0.21
N TYR A 91 -5.70 -8.70 -1.09
CA TYR A 91 -5.45 -9.93 -1.84
C TYR A 91 -4.00 -9.96 -2.31
N ILE A 92 -3.28 -11.02 -1.98
CA ILE A 92 -1.92 -11.26 -2.47
C ILE A 92 -2.01 -11.79 -3.89
N ALA A 93 -1.25 -11.22 -4.81
CA ALA A 93 -1.15 -11.69 -6.17
C ALA A 93 0.28 -11.59 -6.70
N VAL A 94 0.70 -12.54 -7.54
CA VAL A 94 1.95 -12.46 -8.28
C VAL A 94 1.68 -11.79 -9.62
N TYR A 95 2.37 -10.69 -9.88
CA TYR A 95 2.27 -9.98 -11.16
C TYR A 95 3.18 -10.62 -12.20
N LYS A 96 2.61 -10.99 -13.35
CA LYS A 96 3.28 -11.70 -14.46
C LYS A 96 3.60 -10.80 -15.65
N GLY A 97 3.22 -9.52 -15.60
CA GLY A 97 3.46 -8.58 -16.69
C GLY A 97 4.86 -7.98 -16.71
N GLY A 98 5.11 -7.11 -17.67
CA GLY A 98 6.32 -6.30 -17.74
C GLY A 98 6.20 -5.05 -16.87
N PHE A 99 7.33 -4.51 -16.37
CA PHE A 99 7.29 -3.30 -15.55
C PHE A 99 7.20 -2.02 -16.42
N SER A 100 6.06 -1.88 -17.12
CA SER A 100 5.75 -0.71 -17.94
C SER A 100 4.25 -0.46 -17.90
N PHE A 101 3.81 0.36 -16.98
CA PHE A 101 2.39 0.59 -16.70
C PHE A 101 1.85 1.80 -17.47
N PRO A 102 0.78 1.64 -18.26
CA PRO A 102 0.05 2.76 -18.86
C PRO A 102 -0.97 3.36 -17.88
N PHE A 103 -0.55 3.60 -16.63
CA PHE A 103 -1.43 4.00 -15.53
C PHE A 103 -2.28 5.25 -15.81
N ASN A 104 -3.41 5.35 -15.12
CA ASN A 104 -4.32 6.50 -15.18
C ASN A 104 -3.70 7.72 -14.47
N LYS A 105 -3.22 8.68 -15.25
CA LYS A 105 -2.55 9.89 -14.73
C LYS A 105 -3.47 10.83 -13.93
N GLU A 106 -4.78 10.68 -14.04
CA GLU A 106 -5.72 11.45 -13.24
C GLU A 106 -5.74 10.96 -11.79
N GLU A 107 -5.49 9.66 -11.57
CA GLU A 107 -5.54 9.04 -10.27
C GLU A 107 -4.15 8.73 -9.70
N VAL A 108 -3.20 8.36 -10.55
CA VAL A 108 -1.86 7.91 -10.19
C VAL A 108 -0.82 8.88 -10.73
N ASP A 109 0.02 9.42 -9.85
CA ASP A 109 1.16 10.27 -10.22
C ASP A 109 2.30 9.42 -10.79
N PHE A 110 2.65 8.35 -10.08
CA PHE A 110 3.59 7.33 -10.56
C PHE A 110 3.40 5.98 -9.86
N MET A 111 3.90 4.95 -10.52
CA MET A 111 4.03 3.61 -9.95
C MET A 111 5.50 3.28 -9.72
N PHE A 112 5.78 2.49 -8.71
CA PHE A 112 7.14 2.07 -8.41
C PHE A 112 7.19 0.67 -7.81
N LEU A 113 8.34 0.04 -7.99
CA LEU A 113 8.67 -1.22 -7.35
C LEU A 113 9.43 -0.92 -6.05
N LEU A 114 8.86 -1.32 -4.94
CA LEU A 114 9.54 -1.34 -3.65
C LEU A 114 10.37 -2.63 -3.60
N HIS A 115 11.66 -2.52 -3.89
CA HIS A 115 12.56 -3.68 -3.88
C HIS A 115 12.78 -4.21 -2.47
N LEU A 116 12.67 -5.52 -2.29
CA LEU A 116 12.90 -6.16 -0.99
C LEU A 116 14.36 -5.98 -0.51
N SER A 117 15.31 -5.95 -1.46
CA SER A 117 16.72 -5.69 -1.16
C SER A 117 16.99 -4.32 -0.54
N ASP A 118 16.13 -3.33 -0.81
CA ASP A 118 16.35 -1.95 -0.38
C ASP A 118 15.77 -1.67 1.02
N LEU A 119 14.88 -2.54 1.50
CA LEU A 119 14.16 -2.35 2.77
C LEU A 119 15.07 -2.17 3.98
N GLU A 120 16.19 -2.90 4.03
CA GLU A 120 17.15 -2.79 5.12
C GLU A 120 17.83 -1.41 5.18
N GLN A 121 17.95 -0.73 4.04
CA GLN A 121 18.56 0.60 3.94
C GLN A 121 17.55 1.72 4.18
N MET A 122 16.25 1.45 4.01
CA MET A 122 15.21 2.48 4.18
C MET A 122 15.00 2.82 5.65
N PRO A 123 14.98 4.12 6.02
CA PRO A 123 14.58 4.52 7.36
C PRO A 123 13.15 4.06 7.68
N PHE A 124 13.00 3.37 8.80
CA PHE A 124 11.72 2.86 9.30
C PHE A 124 11.44 3.47 10.67
N TYR A 125 10.27 4.10 10.79
CA TYR A 125 9.86 4.79 12.01
C TYR A 125 8.53 4.26 12.52
N LYS A 126 8.31 4.38 13.83
CA LYS A 126 7.04 4.04 14.48
C LYS A 126 6.66 5.14 15.45
N MET A 127 5.39 5.52 15.43
CA MET A 127 4.82 6.52 16.31
C MET A 127 3.74 5.88 17.18
N PRO A 128 3.93 5.82 18.51
CA PRO A 128 2.90 5.34 19.41
C PRO A 128 1.65 6.21 19.36
N ILE A 129 0.48 5.59 19.31
CA ILE A 129 -0.81 6.27 19.35
C ILE A 129 -1.78 5.58 20.32
N GLN A 130 -2.72 6.34 20.83
CA GLN A 130 -3.84 5.77 21.60
C GLN A 130 -4.96 5.39 20.63
N ASP A 131 -4.88 4.17 20.09
CA ASP A 131 -5.87 3.65 19.16
C ASP A 131 -6.24 2.21 19.53
N ARG A 132 -7.53 1.86 19.35
CA ARG A 132 -8.03 0.53 19.69
C ARG A 132 -7.67 -0.55 18.68
N TYR A 133 -7.30 -0.17 17.46
CA TYR A 133 -6.98 -1.11 16.38
C TYR A 133 -5.48 -1.34 16.28
N TYR A 134 -4.70 -0.24 16.37
CA TYR A 134 -3.24 -0.29 16.23
C TYR A 134 -2.58 0.60 17.28
N PRO A 135 -1.60 0.07 18.01
CA PRO A 135 -0.88 0.85 19.01
C PRO A 135 0.13 1.84 18.40
N GLU A 136 0.46 1.67 17.13
CA GLU A 136 1.51 2.45 16.46
C GLU A 136 1.12 2.77 15.01
N ILE A 137 1.56 3.92 14.51
CA ILE A 137 1.58 4.23 13.07
C ILE A 137 2.98 3.96 12.57
N TYR A 138 3.09 3.23 11.47
CA TYR A 138 4.35 2.93 10.80
C TYR A 138 4.62 3.89 9.64
N TYR A 139 5.91 4.21 9.44
CA TYR A 139 6.42 5.05 8.37
C TYR A 139 7.67 4.41 7.78
N LEU A 140 7.68 4.23 6.48
CA LEU A 140 8.84 3.77 5.73
C LEU A 140 9.24 4.87 4.74
N GLN A 141 10.48 5.38 4.87
CA GLN A 141 10.98 6.45 4.02
C GLN A 141 11.61 5.88 2.76
N HIS A 142 10.84 5.86 1.68
CA HIS A 142 11.36 5.61 0.35
C HIS A 142 12.03 6.89 -0.20
N PRO A 143 13.07 6.83 -1.06
CA PRO A 143 13.74 8.03 -1.60
C PRO A 143 12.83 9.05 -2.28
N ARG A 144 11.67 8.61 -2.82
CA ARG A 144 10.73 9.47 -3.56
C ARG A 144 9.47 9.84 -2.79
N CYS A 145 9.17 9.17 -1.69
CA CYS A 145 7.89 9.35 -0.99
C CYS A 145 7.92 8.74 0.42
N LEU A 146 7.00 9.18 1.25
CA LEU A 146 6.75 8.58 2.57
C LEU A 146 5.61 7.57 2.46
N ILE A 147 5.88 6.30 2.82
CA ILE A 147 4.86 5.25 2.93
C ILE A 147 4.39 5.21 4.38
N TRP A 148 3.10 5.41 4.63
CA TRP A 148 2.58 5.49 6.00
C TRP A 148 1.12 5.06 6.10
N GLY A 149 0.57 5.05 7.32
CA GLY A 149 -0.83 4.73 7.58
C GLY A 149 -1.19 3.29 7.24
N ALA A 150 -2.39 3.09 6.69
CA ALA A 150 -2.91 1.76 6.35
C ALA A 150 -1.98 0.98 5.40
N THR A 151 -1.45 1.66 4.39
CA THR A 151 -0.53 1.06 3.42
C THR A 151 0.73 0.52 4.10
N CYS A 152 1.37 1.34 4.93
CA CYS A 152 2.56 0.92 5.65
C CYS A 152 2.25 -0.19 6.67
N GLN A 153 1.09 -0.15 7.32
CA GLN A 153 0.65 -1.17 8.25
C GLN A 153 0.53 -2.54 7.57
N ILE A 154 -0.20 -2.61 6.45
CA ILE A 154 -0.35 -3.84 5.66
C ILE A 154 1.02 -4.31 5.16
N LEU A 155 1.81 -3.39 4.61
CA LEU A 155 3.14 -3.67 4.07
C LEU A 155 4.07 -4.30 5.12
N ILE A 156 4.21 -3.67 6.28
CA ILE A 156 5.11 -4.15 7.35
C ILE A 156 4.65 -5.50 7.89
N HIS A 157 3.36 -5.71 8.08
CA HIS A 157 2.84 -7.02 8.49
C HIS A 157 3.14 -8.09 7.43
N PHE A 158 2.84 -7.81 6.16
CA PHE A 158 3.16 -8.72 5.06
C PHE A 158 4.65 -9.07 4.98
N LEU A 159 5.52 -8.06 5.09
CA LEU A 159 6.97 -8.26 5.07
C LEU A 159 7.48 -9.09 6.25
N LYS A 160 6.90 -8.91 7.44
CA LYS A 160 7.21 -9.73 8.62
C LYS A 160 6.76 -11.18 8.44
N ASP A 161 5.55 -11.39 7.92
CA ASP A 161 4.96 -12.72 7.81
C ASP A 161 5.61 -13.57 6.70
N PHE A 162 6.02 -12.94 5.58
CA PHE A 162 6.43 -13.67 4.38
C PHE A 162 7.85 -13.39 3.90
N CYS A 163 8.45 -12.25 4.27
CA CYS A 163 9.75 -11.82 3.76
C CYS A 163 10.85 -11.78 4.82
N GLY A 164 10.57 -12.20 6.04
CA GLY A 164 11.56 -12.22 7.13
C GLY A 164 12.00 -10.82 7.60
N PHE A 165 11.20 -9.78 7.38
CA PHE A 165 11.52 -8.43 7.81
C PHE A 165 11.52 -8.32 9.33
N GLN A 166 12.69 -8.01 9.92
CA GLN A 166 12.86 -7.94 11.37
C GLN A 166 13.35 -6.56 11.86
N LYS A 167 13.44 -5.59 10.94
CA LYS A 167 13.92 -4.26 11.29
C LYS A 167 13.00 -3.59 12.31
N GLU A 168 13.60 -3.08 13.38
CA GLU A 168 12.90 -2.30 14.38
C GLU A 168 12.78 -0.85 13.97
N GLY A 169 11.55 -0.31 14.10
CA GLY A 169 11.28 1.09 13.80
C GLY A 169 11.82 2.03 14.87
N ILE A 170 12.44 3.13 14.44
CA ILE A 170 12.85 4.21 15.33
C ILE A 170 11.59 4.87 15.90
N SER A 171 11.47 4.94 17.22
CA SER A 171 10.32 5.56 17.88
C SER A 171 10.39 7.08 17.73
N VAL A 172 9.30 7.67 17.21
CA VAL A 172 9.19 9.11 16.99
C VAL A 172 7.95 9.68 17.67
N LYS A 173 7.96 10.98 17.92
CA LYS A 173 6.81 11.72 18.45
C LYS A 173 6.09 12.46 17.33
N PRO A 174 4.78 12.71 17.46
CA PRO A 174 4.07 13.58 16.54
C PRO A 174 4.72 14.97 16.50
N ASN A 175 5.00 15.47 15.30
CA ASN A 175 5.58 16.81 15.09
C ASN A 175 4.75 17.70 14.16
N LEU A 176 3.60 17.19 13.67
CA LEU A 176 2.66 17.90 12.80
C LEU A 176 1.23 17.79 13.36
N MET A 177 0.42 18.84 13.16
CA MET A 177 -0.99 18.85 13.58
C MET A 177 -1.88 18.01 12.63
N HIS A 178 -1.46 17.83 11.39
CA HIS A 178 -2.20 17.14 10.33
C HIS A 178 -1.44 15.93 9.81
N PRO A 179 -2.13 14.93 9.23
CA PRO A 179 -1.46 13.80 8.58
C PRO A 179 -0.40 14.28 7.58
N PRO A 180 0.72 13.60 7.52
CA PRO A 180 1.07 12.31 8.14
C PRO A 180 1.48 12.34 9.63
N PHE A 181 1.40 13.48 10.33
CA PHE A 181 1.79 13.70 11.75
C PHE A 181 3.30 13.59 12.02
N PHE A 182 4.09 13.38 11.04
CA PHE A 182 5.53 13.19 11.12
C PHE A 182 6.19 13.60 9.80
N ASP A 183 7.33 14.30 9.89
CA ASP A 183 8.18 14.64 8.74
C ASP A 183 9.62 14.15 9.02
N PRO A 184 10.11 13.12 8.29
CA PRO A 184 11.45 12.59 8.49
C PRO A 184 12.56 13.59 8.14
N ASN A 185 12.27 14.65 7.38
CA ASN A 185 13.25 15.69 7.06
C ASN A 185 13.49 16.69 8.23
N LEU A 186 12.70 16.57 9.30
CA LEU A 186 12.83 17.41 10.50
C LEU A 186 13.56 16.70 11.65
N LEU A 187 14.16 15.53 11.41
CA LEU A 187 14.94 14.76 12.38
C LEU A 187 16.39 15.19 12.46
#